data_758d64f19b448b45bc8525d11396c0f0
#
_entry.id   758d64f19b448b45bc8525d11396c0f0
#
_cell.length_a   1.000
_cell.length_b   1.000
_cell.length_c   1.000
_cell.angle_alpha   90.00
_cell.angle_beta   90.00
_cell.angle_gamma   90.00
#
_symmetry.space_group_name_H-M   'P 1'
#
loop_
_entity.id
_entity.type
_entity.pdbx_description
1 polymer ?
#
loop_
_entity_poly.entity_id
_entity_poly.type
_entity_poly.pdbx_seq_one_letter_code
_entity_poly.pdbx_strand_id
1 'polypeptide(L)'
;SQLLGITTFAYLFSAVIYLGLFVFRAPKLGIVATTSTVIAFIVNTTGIGLRWVESHQMGIGYAPLSNMYESLVFFSWSIAIFYLWLEYRHKNHFLGAFAMPFAATAMILAEMKNPAITPLVPALQSNWLITHVVTCFIGYAAFAVACGFGVVSLMKSREKSKLTKGIF
;
A
#
# COMPACT_ATOMS: atom_id res chain seq x y z
N SER A 1 8.14 6.11 -16.38
CA SER A 1 8.61 5.27 -15.29
C SER A 1 8.05 3.83 -15.40
N GLN A 2 8.71 3.00 -16.22
CA GLN A 2 8.33 1.59 -16.41
C GLN A 2 8.35 0.79 -15.10
N LEU A 3 9.26 1.14 -14.17
CA LEU A 3 9.35 0.48 -12.87
C LEU A 3 8.08 0.60 -12.02
N LEU A 4 7.42 1.74 -12.04
CA LEU A 4 6.17 1.92 -11.27
C LEU A 4 5.01 1.13 -11.89
N GLY A 5 4.97 0.96 -13.21
CA GLY A 5 4.05 0.03 -13.86
C GLY A 5 4.28 -1.43 -13.42
N ILE A 6 5.55 -1.86 -13.34
CA ILE A 6 5.90 -3.20 -12.82
C ILE A 6 5.44 -3.35 -11.36
N THR A 7 5.57 -2.28 -10.55
CA THR A 7 5.10 -2.28 -9.15
C THR A 7 3.60 -2.53 -9.06
N THR A 8 2.80 -1.97 -9.98
CA THR A 8 1.35 -2.20 -10.03
C THR A 8 1.02 -3.68 -10.16
N PHE A 9 1.67 -4.36 -11.11
CA PHE A 9 1.49 -5.81 -11.29
C PHE A 9 1.99 -6.61 -10.09
N ALA A 10 3.10 -6.20 -9.47
CA ALA A 10 3.65 -6.88 -8.31
C ALA A 10 2.71 -6.77 -7.09
N TYR A 11 2.09 -5.60 -6.83
CA TYR A 11 1.11 -5.47 -5.77
C TYR A 11 -0.20 -6.19 -6.08
N LEU A 12 -0.65 -6.20 -7.34
CA LEU A 12 -1.80 -7.01 -7.77
C LEU A 12 -1.55 -8.49 -7.52
N PHE A 13 -0.41 -9.00 -7.94
CA PHE A 13 -0.02 -10.38 -7.72
C PHE A 13 0.00 -10.73 -6.23
N SER A 14 0.61 -9.88 -5.41
CA SER A 14 0.61 -10.04 -3.95
C SER A 14 -0.80 -10.05 -3.37
N ALA A 15 -1.67 -9.12 -3.78
CA ALA A 15 -3.06 -9.06 -3.33
C ALA A 15 -3.84 -10.35 -3.67
N VAL A 16 -3.66 -10.88 -4.89
CA VAL A 16 -4.29 -12.15 -5.31
C VAL A 16 -3.82 -13.31 -4.44
N ILE A 17 -2.52 -13.40 -4.13
CA ILE A 17 -2.00 -14.48 -3.26
C ILE A 17 -2.56 -14.36 -1.84
N TYR A 18 -2.64 -13.15 -1.26
CA TYR A 18 -3.22 -12.97 0.06
C TYR A 18 -4.73 -13.28 0.08
N LEU A 19 -5.46 -12.91 -0.96
CA LEU A 19 -6.88 -13.31 -1.10
C LEU A 19 -7.01 -14.83 -1.21
N GLY A 20 -6.15 -15.48 -1.99
CA GLY A 20 -6.08 -16.94 -2.08
C GLY A 20 -5.78 -17.59 -0.73
N LEU A 21 -4.81 -17.07 0.02
CA LEU A 21 -4.50 -17.51 1.38
C LEU A 21 -5.72 -17.41 2.29
N PHE A 22 -6.45 -16.28 2.21
CA PHE A 22 -7.63 -16.04 3.03
C PHE A 22 -8.77 -17.02 2.69
N VAL A 23 -9.06 -17.23 1.39
CA VAL A 23 -10.15 -18.08 0.91
C VAL A 23 -9.85 -19.57 1.14
N PHE A 24 -8.64 -20.03 0.75
CA PHE A 24 -8.27 -21.45 0.82
C PHE A 24 -7.65 -21.86 2.15
N ARG A 25 -7.43 -20.90 3.08
CA ARG A 25 -6.79 -21.14 4.39
C ARG A 25 -5.46 -21.88 4.27
N ALA A 26 -4.68 -21.60 3.24
CA ALA A 26 -3.42 -22.29 2.93
C ALA A 26 -2.20 -21.53 3.51
N PRO A 27 -1.71 -21.86 4.72
CA PRO A 27 -0.67 -21.09 5.41
C PRO A 27 0.66 -21.03 4.64
N LYS A 28 0.95 -22.00 3.78
CA LYS A 28 2.13 -22.02 2.92
C LYS A 28 2.18 -20.85 1.94
N LEU A 29 1.01 -20.35 1.51
CA LEU A 29 0.92 -19.17 0.64
C LEU A 29 1.34 -17.89 1.36
N GLY A 30 1.33 -17.86 2.69
CA GLY A 30 1.72 -16.68 3.48
C GLY A 30 3.15 -16.22 3.18
N ILE A 31 4.10 -17.16 3.15
CA ILE A 31 5.51 -16.83 2.86
C ILE A 31 5.65 -16.27 1.44
N VAL A 32 4.98 -16.88 0.46
CA VAL A 32 5.02 -16.42 -0.94
C VAL A 32 4.41 -15.02 -1.06
N ALA A 33 3.27 -14.79 -0.40
CA ALA A 33 2.60 -13.49 -0.37
C ALA A 33 3.49 -12.40 0.25
N THR A 34 4.09 -12.67 1.41
CA THR A 34 5.01 -11.74 2.08
C THR A 34 6.22 -11.45 1.21
N THR A 35 6.85 -12.47 0.64
CA THR A 35 8.03 -12.29 -0.23
C THR A 35 7.69 -11.44 -1.46
N SER A 36 6.55 -11.71 -2.11
CA SER A 36 6.09 -10.90 -3.26
C SER A 36 5.82 -9.44 -2.86
N THR A 37 5.26 -9.21 -1.67
CA THR A 37 5.04 -7.86 -1.15
C THR A 37 6.34 -7.12 -0.85
N VAL A 38 7.32 -7.80 -0.25
CA VAL A 38 8.65 -7.22 0.01
C VAL A 38 9.34 -6.83 -1.30
N ILE A 39 9.29 -7.70 -2.31
CA ILE A 39 9.84 -7.39 -3.64
C ILE A 39 9.12 -6.17 -4.24
N ALA A 40 7.79 -6.16 -4.23
CA ALA A 40 7.00 -5.03 -4.73
C ALA A 40 7.32 -3.73 -3.99
N PHE A 41 7.49 -3.79 -2.67
CA PHE A 41 7.87 -2.65 -1.84
C PHE A 41 9.27 -2.11 -2.19
N ILE A 42 10.25 -2.99 -2.43
CA ILE A 42 11.61 -2.59 -2.83
C ILE A 42 11.57 -1.92 -4.21
N VAL A 43 10.84 -2.50 -5.17
CA VAL A 43 10.68 -1.94 -6.52
C VAL A 43 9.99 -0.57 -6.45
N ASN A 44 8.94 -0.44 -5.64
CA ASN A 44 8.24 0.84 -5.43
C ASN A 44 9.17 1.89 -4.81
N THR A 45 9.92 1.53 -3.77
CA THR A 45 10.90 2.41 -3.13
C THR A 45 11.95 2.90 -4.13
N THR A 46 12.47 2.00 -4.95
CA THR A 46 13.42 2.33 -6.02
C THR A 46 12.78 3.26 -7.05
N GLY A 47 11.54 2.99 -7.46
CA GLY A 47 10.79 3.83 -8.40
C GLY A 47 10.58 5.26 -7.89
N ILE A 48 10.21 5.42 -6.61
CA ILE A 48 10.08 6.73 -5.95
C ILE A 48 11.44 7.44 -5.90
N GLY A 49 12.51 6.74 -5.52
CA GLY A 49 13.86 7.29 -5.46
C GLY A 49 14.38 7.77 -6.81
N LEU A 50 14.22 6.96 -7.86
CA LEU A 50 14.63 7.34 -9.22
C LEU A 50 13.84 8.54 -9.72
N ARG A 51 12.54 8.61 -9.45
CA ARG A 51 11.72 9.74 -9.80
C ARG A 51 12.15 11.02 -9.08
N TRP A 52 12.60 10.92 -7.85
CA TRP A 52 13.17 12.05 -7.11
C TRP A 52 14.48 12.54 -7.75
N VAL A 53 15.37 11.63 -8.12
CA VAL A 53 16.59 11.96 -8.84
C VAL A 53 16.28 12.64 -10.19
N GLU A 54 15.32 12.09 -10.94
CA GLU A 54 14.86 12.66 -12.21
C GLU A 54 14.31 14.10 -12.05
N SER A 55 13.52 14.35 -11.01
CA SER A 55 13.03 15.69 -10.66
C SER A 55 14.18 16.67 -10.38
N HIS A 56 15.26 16.24 -9.72
CA HIS A 56 16.44 17.07 -9.49
C HIS A 56 17.21 17.35 -10.78
N GLN A 57 17.35 16.36 -11.65
CA GLN A 57 18.02 16.53 -12.95
C GLN A 57 17.25 17.50 -13.87
N MET A 58 15.94 17.57 -13.74
CA MET A 58 15.09 18.53 -14.45
C MET A 58 15.13 19.94 -13.84
N GLY A 59 15.87 20.16 -12.75
CA GLY A 59 15.92 21.44 -12.05
C GLY A 59 14.68 21.77 -11.23
N ILE A 60 13.76 20.82 -11.07
CA ILE A 60 12.51 20.98 -10.29
C ILE A 60 12.79 20.75 -8.79
N GLY A 61 13.57 19.69 -8.46
CA GLY A 61 14.19 19.49 -7.15
C GLY A 61 13.27 19.14 -5.98
N TYR A 62 11.95 18.96 -6.19
CA TYR A 62 11.02 18.62 -5.12
C TYR A 62 10.87 17.11 -4.91
N ALA A 63 10.49 16.74 -3.68
CA ALA A 63 10.12 15.37 -3.37
C ALA A 63 8.94 14.92 -4.27
N PRO A 64 8.89 13.63 -4.69
CA PRO A 64 7.87 13.11 -5.60
C PRO A 64 6.51 12.96 -4.91
N LEU A 65 5.92 14.07 -4.50
CA LEU A 65 4.62 14.25 -3.86
C LEU A 65 3.87 15.45 -4.46
N SER A 66 4.26 15.82 -5.70
CA SER A 66 3.82 17.06 -6.34
C SER A 66 2.48 16.94 -7.06
N ASN A 67 2.09 15.74 -7.42
CA ASN A 67 0.89 15.47 -8.20
C ASN A 67 0.13 14.23 -7.69
N MET A 68 -1.08 14.02 -8.21
CA MET A 68 -1.95 12.92 -7.78
C MET A 68 -1.35 11.54 -8.08
N TYR A 69 -0.59 11.39 -9.18
CA TYR A 69 0.13 10.17 -9.51
C TYR A 69 1.13 9.80 -8.40
N GLU A 70 2.00 10.74 -8.05
CA GLU A 70 3.03 10.56 -7.03
C GLU A 70 2.44 10.31 -5.65
N SER A 71 1.35 11.00 -5.34
CA SER A 71 0.61 10.83 -4.09
C SER A 71 0.04 9.42 -3.94
N LEU A 72 -0.55 8.87 -4.99
CA LEU A 72 -1.10 7.50 -4.99
C LEU A 72 0.00 6.43 -4.92
N VAL A 73 1.12 6.65 -5.61
CA VAL A 73 2.31 5.79 -5.52
C VAL A 73 2.86 5.78 -4.10
N PHE A 74 2.98 6.95 -3.47
CA PHE A 74 3.44 7.07 -2.09
C PHE A 74 2.44 6.48 -1.09
N PHE A 75 1.14 6.60 -1.35
CA PHE A 75 0.10 5.98 -0.53
C PHE A 75 0.18 4.45 -0.56
N SER A 76 0.35 3.85 -1.74
CA SER A 76 0.54 2.39 -1.86
C SER A 76 1.80 1.92 -1.11
N TRP A 77 2.90 2.69 -1.19
CA TRP A 77 4.12 2.47 -0.45
C TRP A 77 3.89 2.52 1.07
N SER A 78 3.14 3.51 1.54
CA SER A 78 2.81 3.69 2.96
C SER A 78 1.95 2.54 3.50
N ILE A 79 0.99 2.04 2.72
CA ILE A 79 0.19 0.86 3.07
C ILE A 79 1.09 -0.37 3.18
N ALA A 80 1.98 -0.59 2.20
CA ALA A 80 2.83 -1.77 2.16
C ALA A 80 3.80 -1.82 3.35
N ILE A 81 4.49 -0.72 3.67
CA ILE A 81 5.43 -0.69 4.81
C ILE A 81 4.69 -0.88 6.14
N PHE A 82 3.54 -0.20 6.31
CA PHE A 82 2.76 -0.32 7.55
C PHE A 82 2.21 -1.74 7.72
N TYR A 83 1.73 -2.35 6.64
CA TYR A 83 1.27 -3.73 6.64
C TYR A 83 2.42 -4.71 6.95
N LEU A 84 3.57 -4.60 6.28
CA LEU A 84 4.74 -5.47 6.52
C LEU A 84 5.23 -5.36 7.97
N TRP A 85 5.22 -4.15 8.54
CA TRP A 85 5.56 -3.95 9.94
C TRP A 85 4.57 -4.66 10.89
N LEU A 86 3.28 -4.57 10.62
CA LEU A 86 2.24 -5.27 11.39
C LEU A 86 2.34 -6.78 11.24
N GLU A 87 2.56 -7.29 10.02
CA GLU A 87 2.75 -8.70 9.76
C GLU A 87 3.95 -9.25 10.53
N TYR A 88 5.08 -8.54 10.49
CA TYR A 88 6.27 -8.90 11.26
C TYR A 88 6.01 -8.94 12.77
N ARG A 89 5.25 -7.96 13.27
CA ARG A 89 4.95 -7.82 14.71
C ARG A 89 3.96 -8.86 15.22
N HIS A 90 2.95 -9.17 14.44
CA HIS A 90 1.83 -10.05 14.83
C HIS A 90 1.90 -11.45 14.20
N LYS A 91 2.79 -11.69 13.26
CA LYS A 91 2.95 -12.95 12.52
C LYS A 91 1.64 -13.46 11.90
N ASN A 92 0.81 -12.54 11.42
CA ASN A 92 -0.51 -12.83 10.90
C ASN A 92 -0.64 -12.38 9.44
N HIS A 93 -0.50 -13.33 8.51
CA HIS A 93 -0.61 -13.09 7.08
C HIS A 93 -2.03 -12.80 6.60
N PHE A 94 -3.07 -13.14 7.36
CA PHE A 94 -4.46 -12.94 6.93
C PHE A 94 -4.84 -11.47 6.75
N LEU A 95 -4.15 -10.57 7.43
CA LEU A 95 -4.36 -9.12 7.29
C LEU A 95 -4.00 -8.59 5.91
N GLY A 96 -3.08 -9.27 5.21
CA GLY A 96 -2.67 -8.91 3.86
C GLY A 96 -3.79 -9.02 2.85
N ALA A 97 -4.76 -9.92 3.07
CA ALA A 97 -5.94 -10.04 2.21
C ALA A 97 -6.80 -8.77 2.18
N PHE A 98 -6.67 -7.90 3.17
CA PHE A 98 -7.37 -6.61 3.24
C PHE A 98 -6.45 -5.44 2.92
N ALA A 99 -5.22 -5.43 3.39
CA ALA A 99 -4.28 -4.34 3.18
C ALA A 99 -3.79 -4.26 1.72
N MET A 100 -3.41 -5.39 1.13
CA MET A 100 -2.79 -5.40 -0.19
C MET A 100 -3.74 -5.03 -1.34
N PRO A 101 -5.05 -5.35 -1.32
CA PRO A 101 -6.00 -4.79 -2.29
C PRO A 101 -6.07 -3.27 -2.27
N PHE A 102 -5.96 -2.61 -1.11
CA PHE A 102 -5.90 -1.14 -1.05
C PHE A 102 -4.63 -0.59 -1.71
N ALA A 103 -3.47 -1.20 -1.45
CA ALA A 103 -2.21 -0.81 -2.09
C ALA A 103 -2.27 -1.02 -3.62
N ALA A 104 -2.79 -2.16 -4.08
CA ALA A 104 -2.97 -2.45 -5.49
C ALA A 104 -3.94 -1.47 -6.16
N THR A 105 -5.07 -1.16 -5.51
CA THR A 105 -6.05 -0.19 -6.01
C THR A 105 -5.43 1.20 -6.13
N ALA A 106 -4.65 1.64 -5.15
CA ALA A 106 -3.95 2.92 -5.21
C ALA A 106 -3.00 2.99 -6.41
N MET A 107 -2.27 1.91 -6.71
CA MET A 107 -1.38 1.83 -7.88
C MET A 107 -2.16 1.84 -9.20
N ILE A 108 -3.25 1.10 -9.29
CA ILE A 108 -4.12 1.11 -10.49
C ILE A 108 -4.66 2.52 -10.74
N LEU A 109 -5.13 3.20 -9.69
CA LEU A 109 -5.60 4.58 -9.80
C LEU A 109 -4.47 5.54 -10.16
N ALA A 110 -3.23 5.28 -9.72
CA ALA A 110 -2.07 6.05 -10.14
C ALA A 110 -1.84 5.94 -11.66
N GLU A 111 -1.87 4.73 -12.22
CA GLU A 111 -1.68 4.52 -13.68
C GLU A 111 -2.72 5.25 -14.54
N MET A 112 -3.88 5.59 -13.98
CA MET A 112 -4.91 6.39 -14.65
C MET A 112 -4.60 7.89 -14.63
N LYS A 113 -3.56 8.34 -13.92
CA LYS A 113 -3.19 9.74 -13.80
C LYS A 113 -1.99 10.07 -14.68
N ASN A 114 -1.85 11.37 -14.98
CA ASN A 114 -0.70 11.83 -15.76
C ASN A 114 0.60 11.64 -14.93
N PRO A 115 1.58 10.85 -15.42
CA PRO A 115 2.83 10.61 -14.73
C PRO A 115 3.87 11.74 -14.92
N ALA A 116 3.55 12.81 -15.64
CA ALA A 116 4.50 13.90 -15.89
C ALA A 116 4.98 14.54 -14.58
N ILE A 117 6.29 14.80 -14.49
CA ILE A 117 6.87 15.56 -13.38
C ILE A 117 6.58 17.03 -13.66
N THR A 118 5.79 17.64 -12.79
CA THR A 118 5.42 19.06 -12.89
C THR A 118 5.94 19.83 -11.69
N PRO A 119 6.42 21.08 -11.88
CA PRO A 119 6.84 21.90 -10.77
C PRO A 119 5.67 22.20 -9.84
N LEU A 120 5.93 22.18 -8.53
CA LEU A 120 4.97 22.62 -7.52
C LEU A 120 4.67 24.11 -7.70
N VAL A 121 3.40 24.48 -7.53
CA VAL A 121 3.03 25.89 -7.47
C VAL A 121 3.77 26.59 -6.33
N PRO A 122 4.23 27.84 -6.49
CA PRO A 122 5.08 28.53 -5.51
C PRO A 122 4.54 28.52 -4.08
N ALA A 123 3.22 28.59 -3.91
CA ALA A 123 2.56 28.57 -2.60
C ALA A 123 2.74 27.24 -1.84
N LEU A 124 3.04 26.14 -2.54
CA LEU A 124 3.22 24.80 -1.95
C LEU A 124 4.69 24.40 -1.80
N GLN A 125 5.63 25.27 -2.17
CA GLN A 125 7.08 25.03 -2.10
C GLN A 125 7.60 25.23 -0.68
N SER A 126 7.20 24.34 0.25
CA SER A 126 7.58 24.41 1.65
C SER A 126 7.95 23.02 2.19
N ASN A 127 9.00 22.96 2.99
CA ASN A 127 9.38 21.72 3.70
C ASN A 127 8.28 21.25 4.67
N TRP A 128 7.46 22.17 5.17
CA TRP A 128 6.29 21.84 6.01
C TRP A 128 5.23 21.05 5.24
N LEU A 129 5.06 21.35 3.94
CA LEU A 129 4.16 20.58 3.09
C LEU A 129 4.59 19.11 3.01
N ILE A 130 5.88 18.86 2.78
CA ILE A 130 6.41 17.48 2.70
C ILE A 130 6.13 16.74 4.00
N THR A 131 6.45 17.34 5.14
CA THR A 131 6.22 16.72 6.46
C THR A 131 4.74 16.45 6.68
N HIS A 132 3.86 17.41 6.35
CA HIS A 132 2.42 17.26 6.46
C HIS A 132 1.90 16.12 5.59
N VAL A 133 2.27 16.10 4.31
CA VAL A 133 1.81 15.07 3.35
C VAL A 133 2.28 13.68 3.77
N VAL A 134 3.54 13.51 4.15
CA VAL A 134 4.08 12.22 4.63
C VAL A 134 3.31 11.74 5.86
N THR A 135 3.08 12.61 6.83
CA THR A 135 2.34 12.27 8.06
C THR A 135 0.90 11.87 7.75
N CYS A 136 0.22 12.61 6.86
CA CYS A 136 -1.14 12.29 6.43
C CYS A 136 -1.22 10.93 5.74
N PHE A 137 -0.30 10.60 4.82
CA PHE A 137 -0.32 9.31 4.15
C PHE A 137 -0.01 8.13 5.08
N ILE A 138 0.88 8.30 6.06
CA ILE A 138 1.09 7.30 7.10
C ILE A 138 -0.20 7.09 7.91
N GLY A 139 -0.90 8.16 8.27
CA GLY A 139 -2.20 8.09 8.93
C GLY A 139 -3.26 7.39 8.08
N TYR A 140 -3.37 7.71 6.80
CA TYR A 140 -4.31 7.06 5.88
C TYR A 140 -3.98 5.58 5.68
N ALA A 141 -2.70 5.21 5.60
CA ALA A 141 -2.28 3.81 5.54
C ALA A 141 -2.69 3.05 6.81
N ALA A 142 -2.51 3.66 7.98
CA ALA A 142 -2.95 3.08 9.25
C ALA A 142 -4.47 2.86 9.27
N PHE A 143 -5.28 3.82 8.79
CA PHE A 143 -6.74 3.67 8.67
C PHE A 143 -7.14 2.58 7.68
N ALA A 144 -6.48 2.49 6.51
CA ALA A 144 -6.74 1.44 5.54
C ALA A 144 -6.51 0.04 6.13
N VAL A 145 -5.43 -0.14 6.86
CA VAL A 145 -5.13 -1.41 7.54
C VAL A 145 -6.09 -1.66 8.72
N ALA A 146 -6.43 -0.63 9.50
CA ALA A 146 -7.39 -0.73 10.59
C ALA A 146 -8.79 -1.14 10.09
N CYS A 147 -9.20 -0.65 8.92
CA CYS A 147 -10.43 -1.10 8.24
C CYS A 147 -10.39 -2.63 8.02
N GLY A 148 -9.28 -3.16 7.52
CA GLY A 148 -9.09 -4.60 7.35
C GLY A 148 -9.23 -5.38 8.67
N PHE A 149 -8.62 -4.88 9.74
CA PHE A 149 -8.78 -5.46 11.09
C PHE A 149 -10.24 -5.45 11.55
N GLY A 150 -10.96 -4.36 11.32
CA GLY A 150 -12.37 -4.26 11.65
C GLY A 150 -13.22 -5.31 10.94
N VAL A 151 -12.99 -5.51 9.64
CA VAL A 151 -13.69 -6.53 8.85
C VAL A 151 -13.41 -7.94 9.38
N VAL A 152 -12.14 -8.29 9.63
CA VAL A 152 -11.76 -9.60 10.19
C VAL A 152 -12.40 -9.82 11.56
N SER A 153 -12.41 -8.80 12.42
CA SER A 153 -13.00 -8.88 13.75
C SER A 153 -14.52 -9.12 13.69
N LEU A 154 -15.21 -8.41 12.80
CA LEU A 154 -16.66 -8.59 12.58
C LEU A 154 -16.98 -9.99 12.05
N MET A 155 -16.18 -10.52 11.13
CA MET A 155 -16.37 -11.88 10.60
C MET A 155 -16.23 -12.93 11.71
N LYS A 156 -15.18 -12.83 12.54
CA LYS A 156 -14.98 -13.74 13.69
C LYS A 156 -16.10 -13.64 14.73
N SER A 157 -16.58 -12.43 15.01
CA SER A 157 -17.68 -12.21 15.95
C SER A 157 -18.98 -12.87 15.46
N ARG A 158 -19.29 -12.74 14.16
CA ARG A 158 -20.46 -13.42 13.56
C ARG A 158 -20.36 -14.93 13.61
N GLU A 159 -19.19 -15.51 13.38
CA GLU A 159 -18.96 -16.95 13.44
C GLU A 159 -19.20 -17.49 14.86
N LYS A 160 -18.67 -16.82 15.88
CA LYS A 160 -18.94 -17.15 17.29
C LYS A 160 -20.42 -17.07 17.63
N SER A 161 -21.12 -16.02 17.20
CA SER A 161 -22.57 -15.86 17.46
C SER A 161 -23.42 -16.95 16.83
N LYS A 162 -23.06 -17.43 15.63
CA LYS A 162 -23.77 -18.55 14.98
C LYS A 162 -23.56 -19.87 15.72
N LEU A 163 -22.35 -20.15 16.20
CA LEU A 163 -22.03 -21.33 16.97
C LEU A 163 -22.82 -21.36 18.30
N THR A 164 -22.92 -20.23 18.98
CA THR A 164 -23.67 -20.11 20.24
C THR A 164 -25.16 -20.29 20.04
N LYS A 165 -25.74 -19.82 18.92
CA LYS A 165 -27.18 -19.96 18.60
C LYS A 165 -27.56 -21.34 18.06
N GLY A 166 -26.59 -22.14 17.60
CA GLY A 166 -26.83 -23.50 17.12
C GLY A 166 -26.77 -24.59 18.20
N ILE A 167 -26.48 -24.21 19.44
CA ILE A 167 -26.37 -25.11 20.60
C ILE A 167 -27.66 -25.08 21.47
N PHE A 168 -28.63 -24.22 21.13
CA PHE A 168 -29.97 -24.17 21.68
C PHE A 168 -30.99 -24.49 20.59
#